data_936cfe5c2393e703ac34635eddf72fb1
#
_entry.id   936cfe5c2393e703ac34635eddf72fb1
#
_cell.length_a   1.000
_cell.length_b   1.000
_cell.length_c   1.000
_cell.angle_alpha   90.00
_cell.angle_beta   90.00
_cell.angle_gamma   90.00
#
_symmetry.space_group_name_H-M   'P 1'
#
loop_
_entity.id
_entity.type
_entity.pdbx_description
1 polymer ?
#
loop_
_entity_poly.entity_id
_entity_poly.type
_entity_poly.pdbx_seq_one_letter_code
_entity_poly.pdbx_strand_id
1 'polypeptide(L)'
;MIFKSNSFSKNSNILHAFFSRKNGTSKGIYGTLNCGLGSKDKKKHVYQNIEVVKKKIKTKFLFLLHQQHGNKIITLKKIPSKNKIKIGYADGIFTDLKKVAIGILTADCAPVLLSDKANKYICCVHAGWKGAFSGIIKNASILFKKNKIKAKDIRVCVGPCISKEKYEVQL
;
A
#
# COMPACT_ATOMS: atom_id res chain seq x y z
N MET A 1 -11.47 -1.15 11.97
CA MET A 1 -10.59 -2.28 12.38
C MET A 1 -9.27 -2.12 11.67
N ILE A 2 -8.16 -2.38 12.34
CA ILE A 2 -6.80 -2.30 11.80
C ILE A 2 -6.14 -3.65 12.05
N PHE A 3 -5.55 -4.23 11.02
CA PHE A 3 -4.79 -5.46 11.11
C PHE A 3 -3.29 -5.15 11.05
N LYS A 4 -2.50 -5.90 11.79
CA LYS A 4 -1.04 -5.83 11.81
C LYS A 4 -0.44 -7.23 11.70
N SER A 5 0.73 -7.33 11.13
CA SER A 5 1.46 -8.58 11.03
C SER A 5 2.53 -8.68 12.10
N ASN A 6 2.64 -9.84 12.73
CA ASN A 6 3.70 -10.12 13.71
C ASN A 6 5.10 -10.05 13.08
N SER A 7 5.24 -10.38 11.80
CA SER A 7 6.52 -10.32 11.08
C SER A 7 7.12 -8.92 10.98
N PHE A 8 6.27 -7.88 11.08
CA PHE A 8 6.68 -6.47 11.08
C PHE A 8 6.65 -5.83 12.47
N SER A 9 5.99 -6.45 13.45
CA SER A 9 5.81 -5.89 14.79
C SER A 9 7.00 -6.17 15.72
N LYS A 10 7.70 -7.28 15.51
CA LYS A 10 8.87 -7.66 16.31
C LYS A 10 10.13 -6.99 15.75
N ASN A 11 10.79 -6.16 16.55
CA ASN A 11 12.09 -5.52 16.24
C ASN A 11 12.10 -4.66 14.97
N SER A 12 11.01 -3.93 14.69
CA SER A 12 10.93 -3.05 13.53
C SER A 12 10.54 -1.63 13.93
N ASN A 13 11.32 -0.65 13.46
CA ASN A 13 10.98 0.78 13.55
C ASN A 13 10.00 1.21 12.44
N ILE A 14 9.43 0.25 11.70
CA ILE A 14 8.48 0.50 10.62
C ILE A 14 7.07 0.35 11.16
N LEU A 15 6.29 1.42 11.08
CA LEU A 15 4.85 1.35 11.33
C LEU A 15 4.16 0.79 10.08
N HIS A 16 3.32 -0.21 10.27
CA HIS A 16 2.51 -0.79 9.20
C HIS A 16 1.09 -1.05 9.67
N ALA A 17 0.15 -1.01 8.77
CA ALA A 17 -1.25 -1.30 9.06
C ALA A 17 -2.01 -1.67 7.78
N PHE A 18 -2.96 -2.59 7.90
CA PHE A 18 -4.01 -2.82 6.93
C PHE A 18 -5.32 -2.31 7.52
N PHE A 19 -5.93 -1.35 6.86
CA PHE A 19 -7.17 -0.74 7.29
C PHE A 19 -8.35 -1.46 6.65
N SER A 20 -9.35 -1.84 7.46
CA SER A 20 -10.64 -2.28 6.93
C SER A 20 -11.47 -1.06 6.51
N ARG A 21 -12.61 -1.32 5.87
CA ARG A 21 -13.57 -0.27 5.49
C ARG A 21 -14.26 0.47 6.65
N LYS A 22 -14.00 0.11 7.91
CA LYS A 22 -14.68 0.67 9.09
C LYS A 22 -14.02 1.95 9.60
N ASN A 23 -14.83 2.79 10.31
CA ASN A 23 -14.40 4.01 11.02
C ASN A 23 -13.98 5.18 10.11
N GLY A 24 -14.65 5.33 8.99
CA GLY A 24 -14.56 6.50 8.13
C GLY A 24 -15.86 7.30 8.09
N THR A 25 -15.95 8.22 7.15
CA THR A 25 -17.07 9.18 7.00
C THR A 25 -17.92 8.95 5.75
N SER A 26 -17.47 8.09 4.82
CA SER A 26 -18.21 7.76 3.61
C SER A 26 -19.51 7.00 3.90
N LYS A 27 -20.50 7.12 3.03
CA LYS A 27 -21.84 6.54 3.18
C LYS A 27 -22.18 5.61 2.01
N GLY A 28 -23.28 4.87 2.16
CA GLY A 28 -23.78 3.96 1.13
C GLY A 28 -22.76 2.89 0.75
N ILE A 29 -22.61 2.62 -0.55
CA ILE A 29 -21.68 1.62 -1.09
C ILE A 29 -20.21 1.89 -0.72
N TYR A 30 -19.85 3.14 -0.43
CA TYR A 30 -18.50 3.56 -0.02
C TYR A 30 -18.26 3.49 1.50
N GLY A 31 -19.25 3.08 2.28
CA GLY A 31 -19.16 3.14 3.74
C GLY A 31 -18.16 2.13 4.32
N THR A 32 -17.25 2.67 5.13
CA THR A 32 -17.14 4.02 5.65
C THR A 32 -15.77 4.66 5.37
N LEU A 33 -14.68 3.88 5.31
CA LEU A 33 -13.29 4.38 5.18
C LEU A 33 -12.79 4.29 3.72
N ASN A 34 -13.56 4.82 2.78
CA ASN A 34 -13.11 4.89 1.40
C ASN A 34 -12.00 5.95 1.25
N CYS A 35 -10.82 5.53 0.83
CA CYS A 35 -9.67 6.40 0.54
C CYS A 35 -9.40 6.54 -0.98
N GLY A 36 -10.29 6.05 -1.81
CA GLY A 36 -10.17 6.02 -3.27
C GLY A 36 -10.45 7.38 -3.92
N LEU A 37 -9.43 8.21 -4.13
CA LEU A 37 -9.54 9.52 -4.82
C LEU A 37 -10.08 9.44 -6.26
N GLY A 38 -10.12 8.24 -6.87
CA GLY A 38 -10.71 7.98 -8.18
C GLY A 38 -12.14 7.43 -8.11
N SER A 39 -12.71 7.23 -6.93
CA SER A 39 -14.09 6.78 -6.77
C SER A 39 -15.10 7.90 -7.04
N LYS A 40 -16.37 7.53 -7.25
CA LYS A 40 -17.48 8.48 -7.37
C LYS A 40 -18.01 8.98 -6.02
N ASP A 41 -17.34 8.65 -4.90
CA ASP A 41 -17.67 9.17 -3.57
C ASP A 41 -17.43 10.66 -3.47
N LYS A 42 -18.06 11.31 -2.48
CA LYS A 42 -17.84 12.73 -2.19
C LYS A 42 -16.37 12.96 -1.85
N LYS A 43 -15.67 13.78 -2.63
CA LYS A 43 -14.23 14.08 -2.40
C LYS A 43 -13.92 14.49 -0.97
N LYS A 44 -14.81 15.28 -0.35
CA LYS A 44 -14.69 15.68 1.07
C LYS A 44 -14.55 14.47 2.00
N HIS A 45 -15.39 13.44 1.83
CA HIS A 45 -15.33 12.23 2.66
C HIS A 45 -14.03 11.46 2.43
N VAL A 46 -13.61 11.32 1.16
CA VAL A 46 -12.36 10.64 0.82
C VAL A 46 -11.15 11.34 1.46
N TYR A 47 -11.08 12.66 1.40
CA TYR A 47 -10.00 13.42 2.07
C TYR A 47 -10.04 13.27 3.59
N GLN A 48 -11.23 13.33 4.20
CA GLN A 48 -11.40 13.10 5.64
C GLN A 48 -10.91 11.69 6.04
N ASN A 49 -11.26 10.67 5.25
CA ASN A 49 -10.81 9.30 5.48
C ASN A 49 -9.29 9.16 5.38
N ILE A 50 -8.66 9.82 4.40
CA ILE A 50 -7.20 9.86 4.27
C ILE A 50 -6.56 10.50 5.51
N GLU A 51 -7.13 11.59 6.04
CA GLU A 51 -6.65 12.20 7.29
C GLU A 51 -6.82 11.28 8.50
N VAL A 52 -7.92 10.51 8.57
CA VAL A 52 -8.08 9.45 9.60
C VAL A 52 -6.94 8.44 9.52
N VAL A 53 -6.62 7.95 8.32
CA VAL A 53 -5.50 7.02 8.10
C VAL A 53 -4.18 7.67 8.53
N LYS A 54 -3.86 8.87 8.07
CA LYS A 54 -2.63 9.61 8.42
C LYS A 54 -2.45 9.77 9.93
N LYS A 55 -3.53 10.14 10.64
CA LYS A 55 -3.52 10.25 12.12
C LYS A 55 -3.22 8.91 12.77
N LYS A 56 -3.83 7.81 12.31
CA LYS A 56 -3.64 6.46 12.89
C LYS A 56 -2.21 5.92 12.70
N ILE A 57 -1.55 6.23 11.59
CA ILE A 57 -0.16 5.85 11.32
C ILE A 57 0.84 6.97 11.68
N LYS A 58 0.39 8.04 12.34
CA LYS A 58 1.21 9.14 12.86
C LYS A 58 2.15 9.75 11.80
N THR A 59 1.62 10.03 10.60
CA THR A 59 2.38 10.62 9.49
C THR A 59 1.77 11.93 9.00
N LYS A 60 2.61 12.85 8.53
CA LYS A 60 2.19 14.03 7.77
C LYS A 60 2.06 13.74 6.27
N PHE A 61 2.81 12.76 5.76
CA PHE A 61 2.91 12.46 4.34
C PHE A 61 2.45 11.03 4.07
N LEU A 62 1.38 10.90 3.30
CA LEU A 62 0.89 9.63 2.78
C LEU A 62 0.85 9.72 1.26
N PHE A 63 1.53 8.81 0.57
CA PHE A 63 1.58 8.73 -0.88
C PHE A 63 0.84 7.49 -1.37
N LEU A 64 -0.05 7.70 -2.30
CA LEU A 64 -0.88 6.70 -2.97
C LEU A 64 -0.62 6.73 -4.48
N LEU A 65 -1.25 5.82 -5.21
CA LEU A 65 -1.10 5.66 -6.66
C LEU A 65 -2.43 5.73 -7.38
N HIS A 66 -2.37 5.99 -8.68
CA HIS A 66 -3.38 5.59 -9.65
C HIS A 66 -3.06 4.14 -10.05
N GLN A 67 -3.68 3.16 -9.38
CA GLN A 67 -3.45 1.74 -9.62
C GLN A 67 -4.08 1.30 -10.94
N GLN A 68 -3.39 0.42 -11.68
CA GLN A 68 -3.75 -0.03 -13.02
C GLN A 68 -3.80 -1.56 -13.14
N HIS A 69 -3.66 -2.29 -12.02
CA HIS A 69 -3.55 -3.76 -11.97
C HIS A 69 -2.36 -4.31 -12.77
N GLY A 70 -1.30 -3.51 -12.90
CA GLY A 70 -0.06 -3.88 -13.59
C GLY A 70 1.06 -4.29 -12.62
N ASN A 71 2.29 -4.31 -13.15
CA ASN A 71 3.48 -4.71 -12.41
C ASN A 71 4.51 -3.58 -12.19
N LYS A 72 4.14 -2.34 -12.52
CA LYS A 72 5.01 -1.17 -12.36
C LYS A 72 5.11 -0.76 -10.90
N ILE A 73 6.33 -0.43 -10.44
CA ILE A 73 6.61 0.11 -9.11
C ILE A 73 7.35 1.45 -9.27
N ILE A 74 6.85 2.49 -8.61
CA ILE A 74 7.49 3.80 -8.57
C ILE A 74 8.50 3.83 -7.42
N THR A 75 9.73 4.25 -7.69
CA THR A 75 10.71 4.58 -6.65
C THR A 75 10.54 6.04 -6.26
N LEU A 76 10.11 6.30 -5.04
CA LEU A 76 9.95 7.64 -4.48
C LEU A 76 11.26 8.08 -3.84
N LYS A 77 11.99 8.99 -4.50
CA LYS A 77 13.31 9.48 -4.05
C LYS A 77 13.29 10.83 -3.32
N LYS A 78 12.19 11.58 -3.44
CA LYS A 78 12.00 12.87 -2.77
C LYS A 78 10.54 13.05 -2.41
N ILE A 79 10.28 13.83 -1.35
CA ILE A 79 8.91 14.17 -0.95
C ILE A 79 8.34 15.12 -2.01
N PRO A 80 7.23 14.74 -2.68
CA PRO A 80 6.51 15.63 -3.59
C PRO A 80 5.94 16.84 -2.85
N SER A 81 5.45 17.84 -3.59
CA SER A 81 4.82 19.02 -3.01
C SER A 81 3.75 18.65 -1.98
N LYS A 82 3.60 19.46 -0.93
CA LYS A 82 2.82 19.18 0.30
C LYS A 82 1.41 18.62 0.08
N ASN A 83 0.75 18.98 -0.99
CA ASN A 83 -0.64 18.58 -1.25
C ASN A 83 -0.79 17.39 -2.21
N LYS A 84 0.30 16.80 -2.68
CA LYS A 84 0.25 15.72 -3.66
C LYS A 84 0.17 14.38 -2.95
N ILE A 85 -1.02 13.79 -2.90
CA ILE A 85 -1.25 12.44 -2.35
C ILE A 85 -0.95 11.38 -3.41
N LYS A 86 -1.52 11.48 -4.62
CA LYS A 86 -1.26 10.56 -5.73
C LYS A 86 -0.01 10.96 -6.51
N ILE A 87 0.98 10.06 -6.57
CA ILE A 87 2.31 10.36 -7.12
C ILE A 87 2.55 9.80 -8.52
N GLY A 88 1.61 9.06 -9.09
CA GLY A 88 1.73 8.53 -10.44
C GLY A 88 0.88 7.29 -10.69
N TYR A 89 1.06 6.70 -11.88
CA TYR A 89 0.37 5.50 -12.35
C TYR A 89 1.28 4.29 -12.18
N ALA A 90 0.93 3.41 -11.25
CA ALA A 90 1.65 2.18 -10.92
C ALA A 90 0.85 1.36 -9.90
N ASP A 91 1.34 0.18 -9.58
CA ASP A 91 0.73 -0.72 -8.58
C ASP A 91 1.66 -1.02 -7.40
N GLY A 92 2.78 -0.31 -7.30
CA GLY A 92 3.65 -0.35 -6.13
C GLY A 92 4.47 0.92 -5.95
N ILE A 93 4.90 1.15 -4.70
CA ILE A 93 5.79 2.23 -4.29
C ILE A 93 6.94 1.63 -3.50
N PHE A 94 8.16 2.02 -3.84
CA PHE A 94 9.39 1.68 -3.13
C PHE A 94 10.09 2.97 -2.68
N THR A 95 10.63 3.02 -1.45
CA THR A 95 11.31 4.22 -0.95
C THR A 95 12.24 3.90 0.23
N ASP A 96 13.24 4.76 0.44
CA ASP A 96 14.08 4.86 1.62
C ASP A 96 13.84 6.16 2.41
N LEU A 97 12.86 6.95 2.02
CA LEU A 97 12.52 8.20 2.70
C LEU A 97 11.96 7.92 4.09
N LYS A 98 12.47 8.67 5.06
CA LYS A 98 11.99 8.61 6.46
C LYS A 98 10.80 9.55 6.68
N LYS A 99 9.98 9.23 7.69
CA LYS A 99 8.81 10.03 8.12
C LYS A 99 7.74 10.21 7.04
N VAL A 100 7.71 9.31 6.06
CA VAL A 100 6.66 9.22 5.05
C VAL A 100 5.94 7.88 5.17
N ALA A 101 4.68 7.85 4.77
CA ALA A 101 3.95 6.62 4.53
C ALA A 101 3.68 6.44 3.04
N ILE A 102 3.77 5.21 2.60
CA ILE A 102 3.36 4.76 1.28
C ILE A 102 2.19 3.79 1.44
N GLY A 103 1.23 3.83 0.54
CA GLY A 103 0.06 2.97 0.63
C GLY A 103 -0.49 2.57 -0.72
N ILE A 104 -1.23 1.48 -0.72
CA ILE A 104 -2.03 1.01 -1.84
C ILE A 104 -3.47 0.78 -1.36
N LEU A 105 -4.40 0.80 -2.28
CA LEU A 105 -5.81 0.60 -2.01
C LEU A 105 -6.23 -0.76 -2.58
N THR A 106 -6.97 -1.53 -1.81
CA THR A 106 -7.52 -2.81 -2.24
C THR A 106 -8.98 -2.92 -1.79
N ALA A 107 -9.77 -3.65 -2.56
CA ALA A 107 -11.03 -4.23 -2.09
C ALA A 107 -10.80 -5.73 -1.87
N ASP A 108 -10.50 -6.45 -2.96
CA ASP A 108 -10.37 -7.91 -3.01
C ASP A 108 -8.92 -8.37 -3.28
N CYS A 109 -8.15 -7.57 -4.04
CA CYS A 109 -6.77 -7.88 -4.39
C CYS A 109 -5.84 -7.92 -3.17
N ALA A 110 -4.77 -8.71 -3.25
CA ALA A 110 -3.82 -8.87 -2.16
C ALA A 110 -2.92 -7.64 -1.98
N PRO A 111 -2.95 -6.97 -0.81
CA PRO A 111 -1.96 -5.97 -0.45
C PRO A 111 -0.71 -6.64 0.10
N VAL A 112 0.45 -6.31 -0.45
CA VAL A 112 1.72 -6.87 0.02
C VAL A 112 2.63 -5.74 0.48
N LEU A 113 3.12 -5.85 1.72
CA LEU A 113 4.09 -4.93 2.30
C LEU A 113 5.45 -5.64 2.42
N LEU A 114 6.51 -4.93 2.04
CA LEU A 114 7.87 -5.44 2.11
C LEU A 114 8.78 -4.41 2.80
N SER A 115 9.75 -4.90 3.55
CA SER A 115 10.85 -4.08 4.07
C SER A 115 12.13 -4.91 4.18
N ASP A 116 13.29 -4.26 4.19
CA ASP A 116 14.52 -4.91 4.59
C ASP A 116 14.62 -5.02 6.12
N LYS A 117 15.41 -5.98 6.60
CA LYS A 117 15.65 -6.20 8.04
C LYS A 117 16.32 -5.01 8.73
N ALA A 118 17.10 -4.21 8.00
CA ALA A 118 17.72 -2.99 8.51
C ALA A 118 16.75 -1.79 8.61
N ASN A 119 15.49 -1.96 8.20
CA ASN A 119 14.45 -0.91 8.22
C ASN A 119 14.83 0.34 7.42
N LYS A 120 15.63 0.19 6.37
CA LYS A 120 16.05 1.28 5.50
C LYS A 120 15.08 1.50 4.34
N TYR A 121 14.60 0.40 3.73
CA TYR A 121 13.71 0.42 2.58
C TYR A 121 12.35 -0.16 2.91
N ILE A 122 11.32 0.49 2.39
CA ILE A 122 9.94 -0.01 2.44
C ILE A 122 9.35 -0.07 1.04
N CYS A 123 8.50 -1.05 0.82
CA CYS A 123 7.74 -1.20 -0.42
C CYS A 123 6.32 -1.63 -0.10
N CYS A 124 5.35 -1.14 -0.84
CA CYS A 124 4.00 -1.67 -0.86
C CYS A 124 3.59 -1.96 -2.29
N VAL A 125 2.92 -3.08 -2.52
CA VAL A 125 2.43 -3.45 -3.85
C VAL A 125 0.98 -3.95 -3.79
N HIS A 126 0.22 -3.57 -4.80
CA HIS A 126 -1.11 -4.05 -5.09
C HIS A 126 -0.99 -5.28 -6.00
N ALA A 127 -1.12 -6.46 -5.43
CA ALA A 127 -1.04 -7.73 -6.17
C ALA A 127 -2.45 -8.21 -6.56
N GLY A 128 -3.08 -7.54 -7.52
CA GLY A 128 -4.20 -8.09 -8.26
C GLY A 128 -3.70 -9.24 -9.18
N TRP A 129 -4.59 -10.13 -9.67
CA TRP A 129 -4.17 -11.32 -10.41
C TRP A 129 -3.31 -10.99 -11.65
N LYS A 130 -3.66 -9.96 -12.43
CA LYS A 130 -2.86 -9.50 -13.59
C LYS A 130 -1.47 -9.04 -13.18
N GLY A 131 -1.38 -8.22 -12.12
CA GLY A 131 -0.12 -7.73 -11.58
C GLY A 131 0.75 -8.85 -10.99
N ALA A 132 0.13 -9.79 -10.27
CA ALA A 132 0.81 -10.95 -9.71
C ALA A 132 1.37 -11.86 -10.82
N PHE A 133 0.55 -12.20 -11.82
CA PHE A 133 0.95 -12.99 -12.98
C PHE A 133 2.06 -12.32 -13.79
N SER A 134 1.97 -11.00 -14.03
CA SER A 134 3.00 -10.22 -14.74
C SER A 134 4.22 -9.88 -13.90
N GLY A 135 4.29 -10.35 -12.65
CA GLY A 135 5.51 -10.36 -11.83
C GLY A 135 5.75 -9.12 -10.98
N ILE A 136 4.71 -8.48 -10.41
CA ILE A 136 4.90 -7.32 -9.53
C ILE A 136 5.77 -7.64 -8.30
N ILE A 137 5.63 -8.85 -7.72
CA ILE A 137 6.47 -9.28 -6.58
C ILE A 137 7.92 -9.46 -7.00
N LYS A 138 8.17 -10.03 -8.20
CA LYS A 138 9.50 -10.13 -8.80
C LYS A 138 10.12 -8.74 -8.96
N ASN A 139 9.36 -7.78 -9.49
CA ASN A 139 9.82 -6.40 -9.67
C ASN A 139 10.15 -5.73 -8.32
N ALA A 140 9.35 -5.98 -7.27
CA ALA A 140 9.68 -5.52 -5.93
C ALA A 140 11.01 -6.11 -5.45
N SER A 141 11.21 -7.43 -5.58
CA SER A 141 12.46 -8.08 -5.16
C SER A 141 13.70 -7.56 -5.91
N ILE A 142 13.56 -7.25 -7.20
CA ILE A 142 14.62 -6.65 -8.02
C ILE A 142 15.02 -5.28 -7.45
N LEU A 143 14.07 -4.45 -6.99
CA LEU A 143 14.39 -3.15 -6.38
C LEU A 143 15.21 -3.31 -5.10
N PHE A 144 14.88 -4.27 -4.23
CA PHE A 144 15.70 -4.58 -3.06
C PHE A 144 17.09 -5.06 -3.48
N LYS A 145 17.18 -5.99 -4.44
CA LYS A 145 18.46 -6.49 -4.97
C LYS A 145 19.35 -5.37 -5.53
N LYS A 146 18.78 -4.44 -6.31
CA LYS A 146 19.49 -3.26 -6.83
C LYS A 146 20.06 -2.36 -5.73
N ASN A 147 19.43 -2.38 -4.55
CA ASN A 147 19.91 -1.68 -3.35
C ASN A 147 20.76 -2.58 -2.42
N LYS A 148 21.33 -3.69 -2.97
CA LYS A 148 22.24 -4.62 -2.28
C LYS A 148 21.60 -5.39 -1.11
N ILE A 149 20.28 -5.50 -1.06
CA ILE A 149 19.53 -6.27 -0.07
C ILE A 149 19.34 -7.70 -0.58
N LYS A 150 19.79 -8.69 0.19
CA LYS A 150 19.63 -10.11 -0.13
C LYS A 150 18.18 -10.55 0.12
N ALA A 151 17.68 -11.51 -0.62
CA ALA A 151 16.30 -12.00 -0.48
C ALA A 151 15.96 -12.46 0.95
N LYS A 152 16.88 -13.14 1.63
CA LYS A 152 16.75 -13.59 3.03
C LYS A 152 16.61 -12.45 4.04
N ASP A 153 16.95 -11.22 3.64
CA ASP A 153 16.90 -10.03 4.49
C ASP A 153 15.65 -9.17 4.19
N ILE A 154 14.75 -9.65 3.33
CA ILE A 154 13.48 -9.00 3.05
C ILE A 154 12.41 -9.62 3.94
N ARG A 155 11.67 -8.79 4.68
CA ARG A 155 10.45 -9.16 5.37
C ARG A 155 9.28 -8.90 4.44
N VAL A 156 8.33 -9.83 4.39
CA VAL A 156 7.13 -9.72 3.56
C VAL A 156 5.90 -9.97 4.43
N CYS A 157 4.87 -9.22 4.18
CA CYS A 157 3.56 -9.39 4.81
C CYS A 157 2.46 -9.23 3.77
N VAL A 158 1.59 -10.23 3.66
CA VAL A 158 0.36 -10.16 2.86
C VAL A 158 -0.78 -9.80 3.79
N GLY A 159 -1.54 -8.79 3.41
CA GLY A 159 -2.72 -8.37 4.17
C GLY A 159 -4.00 -9.08 3.75
N PRO A 160 -5.12 -8.75 4.40
CA PRO A 160 -6.41 -9.33 4.05
C PRO A 160 -6.75 -9.12 2.57
N CYS A 161 -7.19 -10.18 1.92
CA CYS A 161 -7.66 -10.21 0.54
C CYS A 161 -8.82 -11.22 0.42
N ILE A 162 -9.44 -11.29 -0.75
CA ILE A 162 -10.47 -12.28 -1.04
C ILE A 162 -9.89 -13.70 -0.96
N SER A 163 -10.70 -14.67 -0.55
CA SER A 163 -10.29 -16.09 -0.53
C SER A 163 -10.29 -16.69 -1.94
N LYS A 164 -9.53 -17.77 -2.12
CA LYS A 164 -9.44 -18.49 -3.39
C LYS A 164 -10.82 -18.92 -3.91
N GLU A 165 -11.68 -19.41 -3.04
CA GLU A 165 -13.01 -19.96 -3.37
C GLU A 165 -14.00 -18.88 -3.85
N LYS A 166 -13.71 -17.60 -3.56
CA LYS A 166 -14.54 -16.45 -3.93
C LYS A 166 -13.94 -15.60 -5.04
N TYR A 167 -12.74 -15.97 -5.52
CA TYR A 167 -11.99 -15.17 -6.48
C TYR A 167 -12.32 -15.61 -7.90
N GLU A 168 -13.23 -14.89 -8.53
CA GLU A 168 -13.59 -15.09 -9.94
C GLU A 168 -12.71 -14.22 -10.84
N VAL A 169 -12.13 -14.81 -11.87
CA VAL A 169 -11.39 -14.13 -12.93
C VAL A 169 -12.02 -14.47 -14.27
N GLN A 170 -12.31 -13.46 -15.07
CA GLN A 170 -12.63 -13.65 -16.48
C GLN A 170 -11.32 -13.75 -17.26
N LEU A 171 -11.20 -14.82 -18.01
CA LEU A 171 -10.10 -15.05 -18.96
C LEU A 171 -10.27 -14.20 -20.21
#